data_7155b538f5df3bc27a3eef6aa399bf73
#
_entry.id   7155b538f5df3bc27a3eef6aa399bf73
#
_cell.length_a   1.000
_cell.length_b   1.000
_cell.length_c   1.000
_cell.angle_alpha   90.00
_cell.angle_beta   90.00
_cell.angle_gamma   90.00
#
_symmetry.space_group_name_H-M   'P 1'
#
loop_
_entity.id
_entity.type
_entity.pdbx_description
1 polymer ?
#
loop_
_entity_poly.entity_id
_entity_poly.type
_entity_poly.pdbx_seq_one_letter_code
_entity_poly.pdbx_strand_id
1 'polypeptide(L)'
;NYKCIDYEVGIDRSTVMSWNLIAESSPSIMYMLVGDDAEFITKNWDQIFLDQYKKYPDGIFMIGTATGKQHGLIHKTSPHPVITKEWRNALGYFWPVQFHHWCLDNYTNDLATRINRYIFLEDVMIKVKKITEDNTAKRIRTDAVNKRDQWVYEKTKQCYFEYDVAKLIKACSK
;
A
#
# COMPACT_ATOMS: atom_id res chain seq x y z
N ASN A 1 -10.71 -19.03 -9.35
CA ASN A 1 -11.84 -18.85 -8.42
C ASN A 1 -11.47 -17.80 -7.39
N TYR A 2 -11.80 -16.55 -7.68
CA TYR A 2 -11.67 -15.47 -6.68
C TYR A 2 -12.84 -15.59 -5.72
N LYS A 3 -12.59 -15.86 -4.45
CA LYS A 3 -13.59 -15.69 -3.41
C LYS A 3 -13.67 -14.22 -3.08
N CYS A 4 -14.70 -13.52 -3.53
CA CYS A 4 -15.05 -12.22 -2.97
C CYS A 4 -15.47 -12.43 -1.52
N ILE A 5 -14.77 -11.79 -0.59
CA ILE A 5 -15.17 -11.77 0.81
C ILE A 5 -15.93 -10.46 1.00
N ASP A 6 -17.27 -10.56 1.07
CA ASP A 6 -18.11 -9.41 1.44
C ASP A 6 -17.95 -9.15 2.94
N TYR A 7 -17.34 -8.01 3.30
CA TYR A 7 -17.34 -7.53 4.67
C TYR A 7 -18.43 -6.48 4.86
N GLU A 8 -19.38 -6.75 5.73
CA GLU A 8 -20.17 -5.68 6.31
C GLU A 8 -19.27 -4.79 7.14
N VAL A 9 -18.95 -3.62 6.62
CA VAL A 9 -18.14 -2.63 7.34
C VAL A 9 -18.99 -2.04 8.46
N GLY A 10 -18.71 -2.44 9.69
CA GLY A 10 -19.30 -1.79 10.87
C GLY A 10 -18.96 -0.31 10.93
N ILE A 11 -19.83 0.48 11.53
CA ILE A 11 -19.99 1.93 11.43
C ILE A 11 -18.71 2.76 11.70
N ASP A 12 -17.66 2.22 12.35
CA ASP A 12 -16.49 2.99 12.77
C ASP A 12 -15.13 2.39 12.39
N ARG A 13 -15.07 1.48 11.44
CA ARG A 13 -13.77 0.94 11.02
C ARG A 13 -13.12 1.84 9.98
N SER A 14 -11.85 2.17 10.19
CA SER A 14 -11.04 2.83 9.15
C SER A 14 -10.91 1.93 7.92
N THR A 15 -10.76 2.52 6.74
CA THR A 15 -10.50 1.77 5.50
C THR A 15 -9.26 0.89 5.65
N VAL A 16 -8.23 1.36 6.34
CA VAL A 16 -6.99 0.63 6.61
C VAL A 16 -7.23 -0.61 7.45
N MET A 17 -8.09 -0.56 8.46
CA MET A 17 -8.45 -1.75 9.25
C MET A 17 -9.16 -2.80 8.40
N SER A 18 -10.07 -2.40 7.54
CA SER A 18 -10.75 -3.30 6.61
C SER A 18 -9.77 -3.98 5.65
N TRP A 19 -8.82 -3.25 5.08
CA TRP A 19 -7.78 -3.81 4.22
C TRP A 19 -6.88 -4.80 4.95
N ASN A 20 -6.48 -4.53 6.20
CA ASN A 20 -5.72 -5.48 7.01
C ASN A 20 -6.51 -6.76 7.25
N LEU A 21 -7.80 -6.68 7.61
CA LEU A 21 -8.66 -7.86 7.82
C LEU A 21 -8.79 -8.71 6.55
N ILE A 22 -9.00 -8.09 5.39
CA ILE A 22 -9.06 -8.79 4.10
C ILE A 22 -7.73 -9.49 3.80
N ALA A 23 -6.61 -8.80 3.98
CA ALA A 23 -5.29 -9.36 3.75
C ALA A 23 -4.97 -10.53 4.69
N GLU A 24 -5.34 -10.44 5.98
CA GLU A 24 -5.16 -11.54 6.97
C GLU A 24 -6.00 -12.77 6.61
N SER A 25 -7.19 -12.60 6.06
CA SER A 25 -8.08 -13.70 5.69
C SER A 25 -7.75 -14.33 4.33
N SER A 26 -6.87 -13.73 3.54
CA SER A 26 -6.55 -14.14 2.17
C SER A 26 -5.07 -14.53 2.06
N PRO A 27 -4.71 -15.80 2.24
CA PRO A 27 -3.31 -16.22 2.16
C PRO A 27 -2.74 -15.97 0.77
N SER A 28 -1.71 -15.15 0.69
CA SER A 28 -0.99 -14.81 -0.53
C SER A 28 0.48 -14.53 -0.23
N ILE A 29 1.32 -14.48 -1.25
CA ILE A 29 2.73 -14.09 -1.13
C ILE A 29 2.91 -12.58 -1.28
N MET A 30 2.00 -11.90 -1.97
CA MET A 30 2.01 -10.45 -2.17
C MET A 30 0.61 -9.87 -2.00
N TYR A 31 0.53 -8.65 -1.52
CA TYR A 31 -0.69 -7.92 -1.24
C TYR A 31 -0.60 -6.53 -1.84
N MET A 32 -1.60 -6.15 -2.58
CA MET A 32 -1.68 -4.84 -3.23
C MET A 32 -2.79 -4.01 -2.61
N LEU A 33 -2.45 -2.78 -2.25
CA LEU A 33 -3.45 -1.78 -1.90
C LEU A 33 -4.02 -1.18 -3.18
N VAL A 34 -5.30 -1.38 -3.42
CA VAL A 34 -5.97 -0.90 -4.62
C VAL A 34 -7.42 -0.49 -4.32
N GLY A 35 -7.88 0.61 -4.92
CA GLY A 35 -9.28 1.01 -4.89
C GLY A 35 -10.10 0.25 -5.94
N ASP A 36 -11.41 0.23 -5.77
CA ASP A 36 -12.38 -0.35 -6.70
C ASP A 36 -12.49 0.42 -8.03
N ASP A 37 -11.94 1.62 -8.05
CA ASP A 37 -11.84 2.51 -9.22
C ASP A 37 -10.53 2.33 -10.03
N ALA A 38 -9.71 1.34 -9.69
CA ALA A 38 -8.45 1.08 -10.35
C ALA A 38 -8.63 0.22 -11.62
N GLU A 39 -7.93 0.61 -12.68
CA GLU A 39 -7.90 -0.11 -13.95
C GLU A 39 -6.46 -0.54 -14.28
N PHE A 40 -6.24 -1.85 -14.38
CA PHE A 40 -4.95 -2.43 -14.76
C PHE A 40 -4.78 -2.33 -16.27
N ILE A 41 -3.88 -1.46 -16.73
CA ILE A 41 -3.64 -1.20 -18.17
C ILE A 41 -2.59 -2.14 -18.72
N THR A 42 -1.52 -2.39 -17.96
CA THR A 42 -0.43 -3.26 -18.42
C THR A 42 -0.87 -4.73 -18.31
N LYS A 43 -0.75 -5.46 -19.42
CA LYS A 43 -1.02 -6.90 -19.45
C LYS A 43 0.08 -7.66 -18.71
N ASN A 44 -0.29 -8.80 -18.11
CA ASN A 44 0.62 -9.68 -17.37
C ASN A 44 1.35 -8.96 -16.21
N TRP A 45 0.74 -7.92 -15.64
CA TRP A 45 1.29 -7.17 -14.50
C TRP A 45 1.59 -8.10 -13.31
N ASP A 46 0.75 -9.09 -13.07
CA ASP A 46 0.89 -10.11 -12.03
C ASP A 46 2.17 -10.95 -12.22
N GLN A 47 2.45 -11.38 -13.45
CA GLN A 47 3.71 -12.09 -13.76
C GLN A 47 4.93 -11.19 -13.56
N ILE A 48 4.84 -9.91 -13.93
CA ILE A 48 5.92 -8.94 -13.71
C ILE A 48 6.21 -8.82 -12.20
N PHE A 49 5.19 -8.77 -11.35
CA PHE A 49 5.35 -8.73 -9.89
C PHE A 49 6.00 -10.01 -9.36
N LEU A 50 5.56 -11.18 -9.84
CA LEU A 50 6.16 -12.46 -9.48
C LEU A 50 7.63 -12.54 -9.87
N ASP A 51 8.02 -11.99 -11.00
CA ASP A 51 9.40 -11.95 -11.45
C ASP A 51 10.26 -10.98 -10.60
N GLN A 52 9.68 -9.92 -10.04
CA GLN A 52 10.38 -9.13 -9.02
C GLN A 52 10.53 -9.91 -7.70
N TYR A 53 9.50 -10.63 -7.26
CA TYR A 53 9.57 -11.43 -6.03
C TYR A 53 10.72 -12.44 -6.06
N LYS A 54 10.96 -13.09 -7.20
CA LYS A 54 12.07 -14.05 -7.39
C LYS A 54 13.46 -13.44 -7.22
N LYS A 55 13.60 -12.11 -7.39
CA LYS A 55 14.91 -11.41 -7.27
C LYS A 55 15.28 -11.09 -5.83
N TYR A 56 14.34 -11.20 -4.90
CA TYR A 56 14.54 -10.90 -3.49
C TYR A 56 14.27 -12.13 -2.63
N PRO A 57 15.29 -12.98 -2.36
CA PRO A 57 15.10 -14.22 -1.61
C PRO A 57 14.56 -14.04 -0.20
N ASP A 58 14.84 -12.89 0.42
CA ASP A 58 14.29 -12.50 1.73
C ASP A 58 12.82 -12.05 1.67
N GLY A 59 12.30 -11.79 0.48
CA GLY A 59 10.95 -11.30 0.26
C GLY A 59 10.69 -9.88 0.80
N ILE A 60 11.70 -9.15 1.29
CA ILE A 60 11.52 -7.82 1.89
C ILE A 60 11.69 -6.74 0.82
N PHE A 61 10.60 -6.34 0.20
CA PHE A 61 10.54 -5.24 -0.76
C PHE A 61 9.12 -4.71 -0.92
N MET A 62 9.01 -3.56 -1.57
CA MET A 62 7.76 -2.96 -1.99
C MET A 62 7.82 -2.63 -3.49
N ILE A 63 6.75 -2.94 -4.22
CA ILE A 63 6.59 -2.50 -5.61
C ILE A 63 5.66 -1.29 -5.64
N GLY A 64 6.08 -0.26 -6.39
CA GLY A 64 5.25 0.84 -6.83
C GLY A 64 5.03 0.77 -8.34
N THR A 65 3.90 1.28 -8.79
CA THR A 65 3.49 1.28 -10.21
C THR A 65 3.17 2.68 -10.70
N ALA A 66 3.24 2.90 -12.00
CA ALA A 66 2.83 4.16 -12.62
C ALA A 66 1.31 4.30 -12.62
N THR A 67 0.81 5.50 -12.32
CA THR A 67 -0.63 5.83 -12.35
C THR A 67 -1.03 6.73 -13.52
N GLY A 68 -0.08 7.02 -14.40
CA GLY A 68 -0.19 7.95 -15.51
C GLY A 68 0.59 9.25 -15.26
N LYS A 69 0.70 10.06 -16.30
CA LYS A 69 1.36 11.37 -16.21
C LYS A 69 0.37 12.39 -15.65
N GLN A 70 0.57 12.83 -14.43
CA GLN A 70 -0.02 14.09 -13.97
C GLN A 70 1.00 15.22 -14.23
N HIS A 71 0.61 16.20 -15.01
CA HIS A 71 1.44 17.40 -15.34
C HIS A 71 2.84 17.10 -15.89
N GLY A 72 3.00 16.03 -16.68
CA GLY A 72 4.28 15.69 -17.31
C GLY A 72 5.32 15.04 -16.41
N LEU A 73 5.03 14.87 -15.12
CA LEU A 73 5.88 14.19 -14.14
C LEU A 73 5.34 12.80 -13.85
N ILE A 74 6.20 11.79 -13.88
CA ILE A 74 5.90 10.48 -13.33
C ILE A 74 6.07 10.60 -11.82
N HIS A 75 4.96 10.49 -11.06
CA HIS A 75 5.06 10.40 -9.62
C HIS A 75 5.73 9.08 -9.24
N LYS A 76 6.90 9.17 -8.61
CA LYS A 76 7.63 7.98 -8.12
C LYS A 76 7.02 7.38 -6.84
N THR A 77 6.07 8.05 -6.21
CA THR A 77 5.25 7.49 -5.13
C THR A 77 4.05 6.79 -5.72
N SER A 78 3.88 5.51 -5.40
CA SER A 78 2.73 4.74 -5.88
C SER A 78 1.59 4.83 -4.86
N PRO A 79 0.38 5.25 -5.27
CA PRO A 79 -0.80 5.15 -4.42
C PRO A 79 -1.31 3.71 -4.29
N HIS A 80 -0.72 2.78 -5.04
CA HIS A 80 -1.06 1.35 -5.05
C HIS A 80 0.16 0.51 -4.65
N PRO A 81 0.66 0.64 -3.40
CA PRO A 81 1.80 -0.13 -2.96
C PRO A 81 1.49 -1.63 -2.94
N VAL A 82 2.46 -2.42 -3.42
CA VAL A 82 2.44 -3.87 -3.30
C VAL A 82 3.51 -4.28 -2.29
N ILE A 83 3.12 -4.97 -1.25
CA ILE A 83 4.03 -5.52 -0.23
C ILE A 83 3.92 -7.05 -0.19
N THR A 84 4.90 -7.67 0.42
CA THR A 84 4.99 -9.12 0.53
C THR A 84 4.49 -9.62 1.89
N LYS A 85 4.26 -10.93 1.98
CA LYS A 85 3.98 -11.60 3.24
C LYS A 85 5.14 -11.46 4.23
N GLU A 86 6.38 -11.51 3.75
CA GLU A 86 7.60 -11.37 4.54
C GLU A 86 7.70 -9.96 5.14
N TRP A 87 7.35 -8.92 4.36
CA TRP A 87 7.23 -7.55 4.84
C TRP A 87 6.26 -7.44 6.02
N ARG A 88 5.05 -8.00 5.84
CA ARG A 88 4.04 -8.08 6.92
C ARG A 88 4.58 -8.81 8.15
N ASN A 89 5.25 -9.96 7.96
CA ASN A 89 5.79 -10.74 9.06
C ASN A 89 6.88 -9.98 9.82
N ALA A 90 7.67 -9.16 9.13
CA ALA A 90 8.68 -8.32 9.75
C ALA A 90 8.06 -7.18 10.58
N LEU A 91 7.05 -6.50 10.06
CA LEU A 91 6.41 -5.37 10.74
C LEU A 91 5.34 -5.79 11.74
N GLY A 92 4.61 -6.87 11.49
CA GLY A 92 3.45 -7.33 12.26
C GLY A 92 2.10 -6.79 11.75
N TYR A 93 2.10 -6.07 10.61
CA TYR A 93 0.89 -5.55 9.95
C TYR A 93 1.11 -5.45 8.44
N PHE A 94 0.04 -5.44 7.66
CA PHE A 94 0.10 -5.15 6.22
C PHE A 94 0.15 -3.63 5.99
N TRP A 95 -0.80 -2.91 6.58
CA TRP A 95 -0.91 -1.46 6.45
C TRP A 95 -0.95 -0.82 7.84
N PRO A 96 -0.27 0.33 8.04
CA PRO A 96 -0.19 0.97 9.35
C PRO A 96 -1.56 1.39 9.86
N VAL A 97 -2.04 0.71 10.92
CA VAL A 97 -3.41 0.84 11.46
C VAL A 97 -3.75 2.19 12.10
N GLN A 98 -2.73 3.00 12.38
CA GLN A 98 -2.89 4.35 12.92
C GLN A 98 -3.50 5.33 11.91
N PHE A 99 -3.43 5.04 10.60
CA PHE A 99 -4.06 5.84 9.56
C PHE A 99 -5.52 5.42 9.35
N HIS A 100 -6.36 6.37 8.93
CA HIS A 100 -7.73 6.06 8.53
C HIS A 100 -7.85 5.77 7.04
N HIS A 101 -7.17 6.58 6.22
CA HIS A 101 -7.24 6.46 4.76
C HIS A 101 -6.02 7.06 4.06
N TRP A 102 -5.57 8.28 4.47
CA TRP A 102 -4.50 9.02 3.82
C TRP A 102 -3.12 8.70 4.38
N CYS A 103 -2.08 8.99 3.60
CA CYS A 103 -0.67 8.91 3.99
C CYS A 103 -0.10 7.52 4.30
N LEU A 104 -0.89 6.46 4.24
CA LEU A 104 -0.39 5.11 4.49
C LEU A 104 0.53 4.62 3.35
N ASP A 105 0.19 4.98 2.11
CA ASP A 105 1.00 4.76 0.92
C ASP A 105 2.33 5.52 1.03
N ASN A 106 2.29 6.79 1.43
CA ASN A 106 3.48 7.61 1.65
C ASN A 106 4.39 6.99 2.72
N TYR A 107 3.82 6.57 3.85
CA TYR A 107 4.60 5.95 4.93
C TYR A 107 5.26 4.65 4.48
N THR A 108 4.54 3.81 3.75
CA THR A 108 5.06 2.54 3.22
C THR A 108 6.15 2.78 2.17
N ASN A 109 5.96 3.77 1.27
CA ASN A 109 6.97 4.21 0.31
C ASN A 109 8.25 4.70 1.01
N ASP A 110 8.10 5.50 2.07
CA ASP A 110 9.25 6.03 2.83
C ASP A 110 10.04 4.91 3.49
N LEU A 111 9.37 3.93 4.11
CA LEU A 111 10.02 2.74 4.69
C LEU A 111 10.83 1.99 3.63
N ALA A 112 10.21 1.67 2.50
CA ALA A 112 10.84 0.94 1.40
C ALA A 112 12.03 1.70 0.81
N THR A 113 11.91 3.01 0.65
CA THR A 113 12.99 3.88 0.17
C THR A 113 14.14 3.92 1.18
N ARG A 114 13.84 4.06 2.47
CA ARG A 114 14.84 4.16 3.55
C ARG A 114 15.72 2.92 3.66
N ILE A 115 15.15 1.74 3.38
CA ILE A 115 15.89 0.46 3.41
C ILE A 115 16.42 0.03 2.03
N ASN A 116 16.29 0.88 1.01
CA ASN A 116 16.66 0.59 -0.38
C ASN A 116 15.99 -0.67 -0.95
N ARG A 117 14.68 -0.83 -0.69
CA ARG A 117 13.85 -1.96 -1.14
C ARG A 117 12.58 -1.51 -1.86
N TYR A 118 12.58 -0.28 -2.39
CA TYR A 118 11.52 0.24 -3.23
C TYR A 118 11.83 -0.03 -4.70
N ILE A 119 10.93 -0.76 -5.37
CA ILE A 119 11.00 -1.10 -6.79
C ILE A 119 9.89 -0.33 -7.51
N PHE A 120 10.24 0.72 -8.24
CA PHE A 120 9.27 1.45 -9.04
C PHE A 120 9.25 0.91 -10.47
N LEU A 121 8.10 0.36 -10.91
CA LEU A 121 7.89 -0.20 -12.24
C LEU A 121 7.19 0.84 -13.13
N GLU A 122 7.98 1.61 -13.86
CA GLU A 122 7.48 2.69 -14.75
C GLU A 122 6.59 2.17 -15.89
N ASP A 123 6.86 0.94 -16.35
CA ASP A 123 6.14 0.30 -17.45
C ASP A 123 4.85 -0.41 -17.02
N VAL A 124 4.63 -0.54 -15.71
CA VAL A 124 3.40 -1.11 -15.16
C VAL A 124 2.46 0.02 -14.77
N MET A 125 1.39 0.16 -15.53
CA MET A 125 0.43 1.24 -15.35
C MET A 125 -0.88 0.73 -14.76
N ILE A 126 -1.31 1.37 -13.67
CA ILE A 126 -2.62 1.21 -13.04
C ILE A 126 -3.26 2.60 -12.99
N LYS A 127 -4.33 2.79 -13.73
CA LYS A 127 -5.07 4.06 -13.74
C LYS A 127 -6.19 4.04 -12.72
N VAL A 128 -6.42 5.18 -12.08
CA VAL A 128 -7.61 5.41 -11.26
C VAL A 128 -8.66 6.05 -12.15
N LYS A 129 -9.81 5.38 -12.32
CA LYS A 129 -10.96 5.99 -12.99
C LYS A 129 -11.56 7.04 -12.07
N LYS A 130 -11.74 8.26 -12.56
CA LYS A 130 -12.54 9.26 -11.83
C LYS A 130 -14.00 8.79 -11.83
N ILE A 131 -14.38 8.04 -10.80
CA ILE A 131 -15.78 7.76 -10.52
C ILE A 131 -16.37 9.02 -9.88
N THR A 132 -17.56 9.40 -10.32
CA THR A 132 -18.34 10.46 -9.64
C THR A 132 -18.44 10.12 -8.16
N GLU A 133 -18.07 11.07 -7.31
CA GLU A 133 -18.00 10.90 -5.86
C GLU A 133 -19.26 10.22 -5.31
N ASP A 134 -19.10 9.01 -4.81
CA ASP A 134 -20.14 8.33 -4.06
C ASP A 134 -20.17 8.78 -2.58
N ASN A 135 -21.15 8.30 -1.83
CA ASN A 135 -21.30 8.65 -0.42
C ASN A 135 -20.14 8.13 0.45
N THR A 136 -19.49 7.03 0.05
CA THR A 136 -18.33 6.46 0.76
C THR A 136 -17.11 7.36 0.57
N ALA A 137 -16.83 7.77 -0.66
CA ALA A 137 -15.76 8.70 -0.96
C ALA A 137 -15.94 10.04 -0.21
N LYS A 138 -17.17 10.59 -0.18
CA LYS A 138 -17.49 11.82 0.56
C LYS A 138 -17.21 11.68 2.06
N ARG A 139 -17.55 10.55 2.66
CA ARG A 139 -17.34 10.29 4.08
C ARG A 139 -15.86 10.13 4.45
N ILE A 140 -15.09 9.46 3.63
CA ILE A 140 -13.70 9.10 3.91
C ILE A 140 -12.74 10.24 3.52
N ARG A 141 -13.03 10.95 2.42
CA ARG A 141 -12.18 12.01 1.86
C ARG A 141 -12.49 13.39 2.44
N THR A 142 -12.83 13.47 3.72
CA THR A 142 -13.06 14.76 4.39
C THR A 142 -11.73 15.44 4.74
N ASP A 143 -11.75 16.78 4.79
CA ASP A 143 -10.59 17.57 5.25
C ASP A 143 -10.14 17.19 6.67
N ALA A 144 -11.09 16.82 7.53
CA ALA A 144 -10.80 16.39 8.90
C ALA A 144 -9.98 15.10 8.92
N VAL A 145 -10.39 14.09 8.13
CA VAL A 145 -9.65 12.82 8.02
C VAL A 145 -8.26 13.05 7.42
N ASN A 146 -8.16 13.87 6.36
CA ASN A 146 -6.87 14.18 5.74
C ASN A 146 -5.93 14.90 6.73
N LYS A 147 -6.38 15.95 7.41
CA LYS A 147 -5.57 16.68 8.41
C LYS A 147 -5.13 15.78 9.56
N ARG A 148 -6.03 14.89 10.03
CA ARG A 148 -5.70 13.90 11.04
C ARG A 148 -4.60 12.96 10.56
N ASP A 149 -4.74 12.37 9.38
CA ASP A 149 -3.79 11.39 8.86
C ASP A 149 -2.44 12.03 8.51
N GLN A 150 -2.40 13.28 8.07
CA GLN A 150 -1.16 14.05 7.92
C GLN A 150 -0.45 14.26 9.27
N TRP A 151 -1.19 14.67 10.30
CA TRP A 151 -0.63 14.81 11.64
C TRP A 151 -0.11 13.46 12.17
N VAL A 152 -0.88 12.37 11.98
CA VAL A 152 -0.46 11.00 12.36
C VAL A 152 0.82 10.60 11.61
N TYR A 153 0.92 10.90 10.32
CA TYR A 153 2.09 10.59 9.50
C TYR A 153 3.35 11.26 10.06
N GLU A 154 3.30 12.56 10.35
CA GLU A 154 4.43 13.29 10.94
C GLU A 154 4.81 12.74 12.31
N LYS A 155 3.83 12.45 13.18
CA LYS A 155 4.09 11.88 14.50
C LYS A 155 4.65 10.46 14.42
N THR A 156 4.13 9.64 13.53
CA THR A 156 4.64 8.28 13.31
C THR A 156 6.08 8.32 12.80
N LYS A 157 6.41 9.24 11.88
CA LYS A 157 7.80 9.43 11.42
C LYS A 157 8.75 9.85 12.54
N GLN A 158 8.29 10.68 13.47
CA GLN A 158 9.10 11.10 14.61
C GLN A 158 9.35 9.99 15.65
N CYS A 159 8.37 9.11 15.87
CA CYS A 159 8.37 8.20 17.02
C CYS A 159 8.64 6.74 16.65
N TYR A 160 8.14 6.27 15.51
CA TYR A 160 8.10 4.83 15.17
C TYR A 160 8.84 4.46 13.89
N PHE A 161 9.15 5.42 13.03
CA PHE A 161 9.71 5.15 11.71
C PHE A 161 11.02 4.35 11.78
N GLU A 162 11.97 4.79 12.58
CA GLU A 162 13.26 4.10 12.72
C GLU A 162 13.13 2.72 13.36
N TYR A 163 12.10 2.50 14.19
CA TYR A 163 11.81 1.18 14.74
C TYR A 163 11.33 0.21 13.66
N ASP A 164 10.43 0.64 12.79
CA ASP A 164 9.96 -0.17 11.67
C ASP A 164 11.07 -0.40 10.63
N VAL A 165 11.91 0.62 10.36
CA VAL A 165 13.12 0.48 9.54
C VAL A 165 14.04 -0.61 10.10
N ALA A 166 14.31 -0.59 11.41
CA ALA A 166 15.18 -1.58 12.04
C ALA A 166 14.61 -3.01 11.94
N LYS A 167 13.30 -3.20 12.08
CA LYS A 167 12.64 -4.49 11.86
C LYS A 167 12.84 -5.01 10.43
N LEU A 168 12.63 -4.15 9.45
CA LEU A 168 12.79 -4.53 8.04
C LEU A 168 14.25 -4.85 7.71
N ILE A 169 15.21 -4.04 8.15
CA ILE A 169 16.65 -4.32 7.97
C ILE A 169 17.03 -5.68 8.57
N LYS A 170 16.56 -5.96 9.79
CA LYS A 170 16.78 -7.27 10.44
C LYS A 170 16.19 -8.43 9.64
N ALA A 171 15.07 -8.21 8.95
CA ALA A 171 14.44 -9.23 8.11
C ALA A 171 15.20 -9.44 6.79
N CYS A 172 15.81 -8.38 6.20
CA CYS A 172 16.66 -8.49 5.01
C CYS A 172 17.95 -9.30 5.23
N SER A 173 18.37 -9.45 6.48
CA SER A 173 19.66 -10.09 6.84
C SER A 173 19.53 -11.58 7.09
N LYS A 174 18.35 -12.16 6.89
CA LYS A 174 18.08 -13.59 7.05
C LYS A 174 18.04 -14.30 5.71
#